data_85ee13dc77b7e54651a2d5a8e141812c
#
_entry.id   85ee13dc77b7e54651a2d5a8e141812c
#
_cell.length_a   1.000
_cell.length_b   1.000
_cell.length_c   1.000
_cell.angle_alpha   90.00
_cell.angle_beta   90.00
_cell.angle_gamma   90.00
#
_symmetry.space_group_name_H-M   'P 1'
#
loop_
_entity.id
_entity.type
_entity.pdbx_description
1 polymer ?
#
loop_
_entity_poly.entity_id
_entity_poly.type
_entity_poly.pdbx_seq_one_letter_code
_entity_poly.pdbx_strand_id
1 'polypeptide(L)'
;MTTSRTVPMLDLAHQHRAVADRVADGFARVLDTGSYILGPEVDAFEAEYAAFSGVDHVVGVGNGTDAIELALRAAGIGRGDRVAIPANTFVATAEAVVRAGASVVLVDCDEHYLLDPDDLRRRLTPQVRAVVAVHLYGQMADVDAIRAVVGEGVVVIEDAAQSQGARQRGRRSGSVGDAAGTSFYPGKNLGAYGDAGAVSTGSARIADRVRALRNHGGTTKYEHVEIGTNSRLDSLQAVVLSAKLAHLDAWNAERRALADRYTTLLSGLPGVVTPTTAPHNEHVWHQYVVRVADRDRVHAELVAAGIGAGIHYPLPVHRLPAFDYLGGSFPRAESFSHRLLSLPIYPGLATDAQDHVVEALVAAVSAAGLADPVEALAGADS
;
A
#
# COMPACT_ATOMS: atom_id res chain seq x y z
N MET A 1 -31.09 23.94 -13.23
CA MET A 1 -30.58 22.66 -12.75
C MET A 1 -29.06 22.81 -12.68
N THR A 2 -28.52 23.07 -11.51
CA THR A 2 -27.06 23.04 -11.29
C THR A 2 -26.60 21.60 -11.51
N THR A 3 -25.81 21.35 -12.55
CA THR A 3 -25.15 20.07 -12.73
C THR A 3 -24.32 19.80 -11.48
N SER A 4 -24.73 18.82 -10.67
CA SER A 4 -23.95 18.38 -9.52
C SER A 4 -22.55 18.01 -10.00
N ARG A 5 -21.55 18.75 -9.55
CA ARG A 5 -20.15 18.48 -9.89
C ARG A 5 -19.74 17.18 -9.21
N THR A 6 -19.30 16.20 -10.00
CA THR A 6 -18.82 14.93 -9.46
C THR A 6 -17.29 14.96 -9.37
N VAL A 7 -16.74 14.56 -8.21
CA VAL A 7 -15.31 14.39 -7.99
C VAL A 7 -15.07 12.91 -7.64
N PRO A 8 -14.51 12.11 -8.57
CA PRO A 8 -14.27 10.70 -8.31
C PRO A 8 -13.17 10.51 -7.26
N MET A 9 -13.18 9.37 -6.56
CA MET A 9 -12.11 8.99 -5.63
C MET A 9 -10.75 8.90 -6.33
N LEU A 10 -10.75 8.50 -7.60
CA LEU A 10 -9.57 8.30 -8.42
C LEU A 10 -9.91 8.56 -9.89
N ASP A 11 -9.03 9.28 -10.61
CA ASP A 11 -9.07 9.40 -12.07
C ASP A 11 -7.76 8.87 -12.68
N LEU A 12 -7.87 7.77 -13.41
CA LEU A 12 -6.75 7.14 -14.12
C LEU A 12 -6.50 7.73 -15.52
N ALA A 13 -7.46 8.49 -16.06
CA ALA A 13 -7.36 9.00 -17.42
C ALA A 13 -6.24 10.05 -17.56
N HIS A 14 -5.98 10.84 -16.51
CA HIS A 14 -4.88 11.80 -16.50
C HIS A 14 -3.53 11.11 -16.74
N GLN A 15 -3.26 10.06 -15.96
CA GLN A 15 -2.02 9.30 -16.10
C GLN A 15 -1.94 8.56 -17.44
N HIS A 16 -3.06 7.99 -17.92
CA HIS A 16 -3.10 7.34 -19.22
C HIS A 16 -2.73 8.30 -20.36
N ARG A 17 -3.32 9.50 -20.39
CA ARG A 17 -3.04 10.51 -21.46
C ARG A 17 -1.56 10.87 -21.53
N ALA A 18 -0.86 10.91 -20.41
CA ALA A 18 0.56 11.24 -20.36
C ALA A 18 1.49 10.15 -20.97
N VAL A 19 1.01 8.92 -21.08
CA VAL A 19 1.83 7.77 -21.52
C VAL A 19 1.24 7.03 -22.73
N ALA A 20 0.12 7.50 -23.29
CA ALA A 20 -0.67 6.78 -24.28
C ALA A 20 0.15 6.31 -25.50
N ASP A 21 0.95 7.19 -26.09
CA ASP A 21 1.75 6.86 -27.28
C ASP A 21 2.84 5.82 -26.95
N ARG A 22 3.55 6.00 -25.84
CA ARG A 22 4.58 5.05 -25.39
C ARG A 22 4.00 3.67 -25.10
N VAL A 23 2.80 3.62 -24.53
CA VAL A 23 2.08 2.36 -24.28
C VAL A 23 1.64 1.71 -25.58
N ALA A 24 1.10 2.48 -26.54
CA ALA A 24 0.69 1.96 -27.85
C ALA A 24 1.86 1.35 -28.61
N ASP A 25 3.02 2.02 -28.66
CA ASP A 25 4.23 1.51 -29.29
C ASP A 25 4.74 0.23 -28.61
N GLY A 26 4.72 0.18 -27.27
CA GLY A 26 5.12 -1.00 -26.52
C GLY A 26 4.17 -2.18 -26.75
N PHE A 27 2.86 -1.94 -26.81
CA PHE A 27 1.89 -2.99 -27.11
C PHE A 27 2.10 -3.56 -28.52
N ALA A 28 2.36 -2.68 -29.52
CA ALA A 28 2.67 -3.14 -30.86
C ALA A 28 3.88 -4.11 -30.87
N ARG A 29 4.98 -3.75 -30.16
CA ARG A 29 6.16 -4.65 -30.06
C ARG A 29 5.82 -5.99 -29.42
N VAL A 30 5.02 -6.02 -28.34
CA VAL A 30 4.60 -7.27 -27.69
C VAL A 30 3.75 -8.13 -28.63
N LEU A 31 2.83 -7.51 -29.37
CA LEU A 31 1.98 -8.22 -30.34
C LEU A 31 2.78 -8.78 -31.50
N ASP A 32 3.74 -8.02 -32.05
CA ASP A 32 4.58 -8.44 -33.14
C ASP A 32 5.52 -9.61 -32.78
N THR A 33 6.01 -9.62 -31.54
CA THR A 33 6.93 -10.68 -31.05
C THR A 33 6.21 -11.89 -30.45
N GLY A 34 4.97 -11.75 -30.03
CA GLY A 34 4.22 -12.80 -29.33
C GLY A 34 4.73 -13.11 -27.91
N SER A 35 5.62 -12.29 -27.35
CA SER A 35 6.21 -12.46 -26.02
C SER A 35 5.29 -11.93 -24.93
N TYR A 36 4.15 -12.59 -24.70
CA TYR A 36 3.12 -12.11 -23.77
C TYR A 36 3.46 -12.34 -22.30
N ILE A 37 4.22 -13.37 -21.96
CA ILE A 37 4.54 -13.77 -20.59
C ILE A 37 6.04 -13.81 -20.41
N LEU A 38 6.55 -13.01 -19.45
CA LEU A 38 7.98 -12.78 -19.27
C LEU A 38 8.63 -12.20 -20.55
N GLY A 39 9.95 -12.14 -20.61
CA GLY A 39 10.67 -11.67 -21.80
C GLY A 39 11.07 -10.20 -21.71
N PRO A 40 11.52 -9.60 -22.84
CA PRO A 40 12.27 -8.34 -22.84
C PRO A 40 11.61 -7.16 -22.14
N GLU A 41 10.30 -7.00 -22.27
CA GLU A 41 9.57 -5.89 -21.64
C GLU A 41 9.51 -6.06 -20.11
N VAL A 42 9.41 -7.30 -19.62
CA VAL A 42 9.45 -7.60 -18.19
C VAL A 42 10.86 -7.40 -17.64
N ASP A 43 11.87 -7.88 -18.34
CA ASP A 43 13.29 -7.73 -17.96
C ASP A 43 13.67 -6.24 -17.88
N ALA A 44 13.20 -5.44 -18.85
CA ALA A 44 13.42 -4.00 -18.87
C ALA A 44 12.75 -3.31 -17.68
N PHE A 45 11.49 -3.62 -17.40
CA PHE A 45 10.78 -3.05 -16.25
C PHE A 45 11.41 -3.47 -14.92
N GLU A 46 11.78 -4.74 -14.75
CA GLU A 46 12.47 -5.23 -13.55
C GLU A 46 13.75 -4.42 -13.30
N ALA A 47 14.55 -4.18 -14.35
CA ALA A 47 15.79 -3.37 -14.26
C ALA A 47 15.51 -1.90 -13.96
N GLU A 48 14.53 -1.29 -14.62
CA GLU A 48 14.12 0.10 -14.39
C GLU A 48 13.60 0.32 -12.96
N TYR A 49 12.76 -0.61 -12.46
CA TYR A 49 12.19 -0.51 -11.12
C TYR A 49 13.24 -0.80 -10.04
N ALA A 50 14.21 -1.69 -10.30
CA ALA A 50 15.37 -1.92 -9.44
C ALA A 50 16.21 -0.65 -9.29
N ALA A 51 16.54 0.00 -10.39
CA ALA A 51 17.27 1.27 -10.39
C ALA A 51 16.49 2.38 -9.67
N PHE A 52 15.18 2.48 -9.90
CA PHE A 52 14.30 3.44 -9.24
C PHE A 52 14.25 3.21 -7.73
N SER A 53 14.08 1.98 -7.28
CA SER A 53 13.97 1.62 -5.86
C SER A 53 15.32 1.61 -5.15
N GLY A 54 16.44 1.52 -5.88
CA GLY A 54 17.78 1.45 -5.31
C GLY A 54 18.09 0.07 -4.71
N VAL A 55 17.63 -1.00 -5.36
CA VAL A 55 17.88 -2.40 -5.01
C VAL A 55 18.58 -3.14 -6.14
N ASP A 56 19.24 -4.26 -5.82
CA ASP A 56 19.95 -5.04 -6.83
C ASP A 56 19.01 -5.88 -7.70
N HIS A 57 17.86 -6.31 -7.15
CA HIS A 57 16.97 -7.24 -7.81
C HIS A 57 15.51 -6.85 -7.65
N VAL A 58 14.79 -6.91 -8.77
CA VAL A 58 13.32 -6.90 -8.82
C VAL A 58 12.84 -8.12 -9.60
N VAL A 59 11.76 -8.73 -9.16
CA VAL A 59 11.16 -9.90 -9.80
C VAL A 59 9.66 -9.65 -9.95
N GLY A 60 9.18 -9.46 -11.16
CA GLY A 60 7.77 -9.22 -11.49
C GLY A 60 6.91 -10.45 -11.23
N VAL A 61 5.75 -10.26 -10.62
CA VAL A 61 4.77 -11.30 -10.27
C VAL A 61 3.35 -10.84 -10.61
N GLY A 62 2.36 -11.71 -10.46
CA GLY A 62 0.99 -11.47 -10.90
C GLY A 62 0.24 -10.38 -10.12
N ASN A 63 0.55 -10.17 -8.84
CA ASN A 63 -0.13 -9.19 -7.98
C ASN A 63 0.64 -8.95 -6.68
N GLY A 64 0.16 -7.99 -5.86
CA GLY A 64 0.80 -7.63 -4.60
C GLY A 64 0.69 -8.70 -3.51
N THR A 65 -0.42 -9.44 -3.44
CA THR A 65 -0.61 -10.52 -2.46
C THR A 65 0.41 -11.63 -2.69
N ASP A 66 0.57 -12.05 -3.95
CA ASP A 66 1.58 -13.03 -4.35
C ASP A 66 2.99 -12.51 -4.08
N ALA A 67 3.24 -11.21 -4.29
CA ALA A 67 4.54 -10.60 -4.01
C ALA A 67 4.96 -10.79 -2.54
N ILE A 68 4.06 -10.52 -1.59
CA ILE A 68 4.32 -10.70 -0.15
C ILE A 68 4.47 -12.19 0.19
N GLU A 69 3.56 -13.06 -0.31
CA GLU A 69 3.66 -14.52 -0.12
C GLU A 69 5.01 -15.04 -0.60
N LEU A 70 5.38 -14.71 -1.85
CA LEU A 70 6.60 -15.21 -2.47
C LEU A 70 7.86 -14.66 -1.80
N ALA A 71 7.84 -13.41 -1.32
CA ALA A 71 8.93 -12.84 -0.52
C ALA A 71 9.12 -13.60 0.79
N LEU A 72 8.03 -13.89 1.54
CA LEU A 72 8.07 -14.69 2.76
C LEU A 72 8.62 -16.10 2.50
N ARG A 73 8.07 -16.80 1.51
CA ARG A 73 8.50 -18.16 1.14
C ARG A 73 9.95 -18.18 0.68
N ALA A 74 10.38 -17.21 -0.12
CA ALA A 74 11.76 -17.10 -0.59
C ALA A 74 12.74 -16.80 0.55
N ALA A 75 12.30 -16.06 1.57
CA ALA A 75 13.07 -15.82 2.79
C ALA A 75 13.11 -17.05 3.74
N GLY A 76 12.37 -18.12 3.43
CA GLY A 76 12.37 -19.36 4.21
C GLY A 76 11.27 -19.42 5.27
N ILE A 77 10.31 -18.51 5.23
CA ILE A 77 9.16 -18.49 6.16
C ILE A 77 8.08 -19.46 5.66
N GLY A 78 7.51 -20.24 6.59
CA GLY A 78 6.50 -21.23 6.26
C GLY A 78 5.88 -21.89 7.48
N ARG A 79 5.54 -23.18 7.35
CA ARG A 79 4.82 -23.94 8.37
C ARG A 79 5.57 -24.00 9.71
N GLY A 80 4.89 -23.60 10.78
CA GLY A 80 5.44 -23.55 12.14
C GLY A 80 5.96 -22.18 12.54
N ASP A 81 6.19 -21.28 11.57
CA ASP A 81 6.60 -19.92 11.84
C ASP A 81 5.40 -19.01 12.11
N ARG A 82 5.67 -17.93 12.83
CA ARG A 82 4.73 -16.82 13.04
C ARG A 82 5.27 -15.56 12.38
N VAL A 83 4.36 -14.77 11.80
CA VAL A 83 4.68 -13.50 11.14
C VAL A 83 3.88 -12.38 11.80
N ALA A 84 4.58 -11.37 12.30
CA ALA A 84 3.94 -10.18 12.87
C ALA A 84 3.53 -9.21 11.77
N ILE A 85 2.29 -8.72 11.83
CA ILE A 85 1.75 -7.74 10.88
C ILE A 85 0.89 -6.71 11.63
N PRO A 86 0.70 -5.47 11.13
CA PRO A 86 -0.19 -4.51 11.75
C PRO A 86 -1.66 -4.92 11.61
N ALA A 87 -2.46 -4.71 12.68
CA ALA A 87 -3.86 -5.10 12.72
C ALA A 87 -4.76 -4.29 11.78
N ASN A 88 -4.33 -3.07 11.40
CA ASN A 88 -5.05 -2.14 10.53
C ASN A 88 -4.67 -2.25 9.05
N THR A 89 -3.87 -3.25 8.68
CA THR A 89 -3.48 -3.47 7.27
C THR A 89 -4.65 -3.91 6.39
N PHE A 90 -4.45 -3.86 5.08
CA PHE A 90 -5.33 -4.54 4.13
C PHE A 90 -5.24 -6.06 4.30
N VAL A 91 -6.36 -6.74 4.09
CA VAL A 91 -6.47 -8.19 4.27
C VAL A 91 -5.39 -9.00 3.54
N ALA A 92 -4.93 -8.53 2.38
CA ALA A 92 -3.93 -9.22 1.56
C ALA A 92 -2.62 -9.52 2.30
N THR A 93 -2.20 -8.65 3.23
CA THR A 93 -1.00 -8.91 4.06
C THR A 93 -1.18 -10.15 4.92
N ALA A 94 -2.37 -10.31 5.55
CA ALA A 94 -2.69 -11.47 6.37
C ALA A 94 -2.87 -12.73 5.51
N GLU A 95 -3.54 -12.61 4.36
CA GLU A 95 -3.69 -13.69 3.39
C GLU A 95 -2.34 -14.22 2.91
N ALA A 96 -1.41 -13.33 2.57
CA ALA A 96 -0.07 -13.71 2.12
C ALA A 96 0.69 -14.52 3.18
N VAL A 97 0.57 -14.16 4.46
CA VAL A 97 1.16 -14.92 5.58
C VAL A 97 0.57 -16.34 5.65
N VAL A 98 -0.76 -16.46 5.59
CA VAL A 98 -1.43 -17.76 5.66
C VAL A 98 -1.10 -18.61 4.43
N ARG A 99 -1.06 -18.01 3.24
CA ARG A 99 -0.71 -18.70 1.98
C ARG A 99 0.76 -19.13 1.96
N ALA A 100 1.65 -18.41 2.64
CA ALA A 100 3.03 -18.86 2.86
C ALA A 100 3.12 -20.08 3.81
N GLY A 101 2.03 -20.44 4.47
CA GLY A 101 1.95 -21.56 5.43
C GLY A 101 2.27 -21.15 6.87
N ALA A 102 2.50 -19.88 7.14
CA ALA A 102 2.79 -19.35 8.46
C ALA A 102 1.52 -18.91 9.22
N SER A 103 1.66 -18.59 10.48
CA SER A 103 0.58 -18.08 11.33
C SER A 103 0.74 -16.58 11.57
N VAL A 104 -0.37 -15.84 11.58
CA VAL A 104 -0.39 -14.40 11.83
C VAL A 104 -0.26 -14.08 13.32
N VAL A 105 0.56 -13.07 13.65
CA VAL A 105 0.56 -12.36 14.94
C VAL A 105 0.21 -10.91 14.64
N LEU A 106 -0.89 -10.42 15.19
CA LEU A 106 -1.29 -9.03 14.99
C LEU A 106 -0.59 -8.11 15.98
N VAL A 107 -0.22 -6.93 15.52
CA VAL A 107 0.40 -5.83 16.27
C VAL A 107 -0.45 -4.59 16.07
N ASP A 108 -0.65 -3.79 17.11
CA ASP A 108 -1.40 -2.54 16.97
C ASP A 108 -0.60 -1.52 16.15
N CYS A 109 -1.25 -0.48 15.68
CA CYS A 109 -0.62 0.60 14.96
C CYS A 109 -0.31 1.78 15.88
N ASP A 110 0.59 2.66 15.43
CA ASP A 110 0.84 3.97 16.01
C ASP A 110 -0.16 5.02 15.51
N GLU A 111 0.06 6.28 15.90
CA GLU A 111 -0.75 7.43 15.49
C GLU A 111 -0.67 7.78 14.01
N HIS A 112 0.36 7.28 13.32
CA HIS A 112 0.57 7.41 11.88
C HIS A 112 0.02 6.23 11.07
N TYR A 113 -0.73 5.33 11.73
CA TYR A 113 -1.29 4.09 11.14
C TYR A 113 -0.23 3.04 10.77
N LEU A 114 1.01 3.18 11.23
CA LEU A 114 2.12 2.28 10.98
C LEU A 114 2.25 1.27 12.12
N LEU A 115 2.92 0.14 11.88
CA LEU A 115 3.16 -0.86 12.93
C LEU A 115 3.89 -0.21 14.13
N ASP A 116 3.32 -0.36 15.33
CA ASP A 116 3.89 0.15 16.59
C ASP A 116 5.03 -0.76 17.08
N PRO A 117 6.30 -0.30 17.10
CA PRO A 117 7.43 -1.10 17.59
C PRO A 117 7.33 -1.50 19.07
N ASP A 118 6.65 -0.69 19.89
CA ASP A 118 6.48 -1.01 21.32
C ASP A 118 5.42 -2.08 21.51
N ASP A 119 4.34 -2.10 20.74
CA ASP A 119 3.40 -3.22 20.76
C ASP A 119 4.03 -4.48 20.16
N LEU A 120 4.83 -4.35 19.08
CA LEU A 120 5.60 -5.46 18.52
C LEU A 120 6.46 -6.13 19.61
N ARG A 121 7.21 -5.33 20.38
CA ARG A 121 8.05 -5.86 21.48
C ARG A 121 7.27 -6.68 22.49
N ARG A 122 6.06 -6.24 22.85
CA ARG A 122 5.17 -6.96 23.79
C ARG A 122 4.65 -8.29 23.24
N ARG A 123 4.55 -8.41 21.90
CA ARG A 123 3.97 -9.59 21.22
C ARG A 123 5.01 -10.57 20.68
N LEU A 124 6.29 -10.22 20.78
CA LEU A 124 7.36 -11.12 20.34
C LEU A 124 7.38 -12.42 21.13
N THR A 125 7.48 -13.52 20.40
CA THR A 125 7.75 -14.87 20.92
C THR A 125 8.85 -15.51 20.07
N PRO A 126 9.52 -16.57 20.55
CA PRO A 126 10.55 -17.26 19.76
C PRO A 126 10.06 -17.81 18.41
N GLN A 127 8.74 -17.98 18.26
CA GLN A 127 8.14 -18.44 17.01
C GLN A 127 7.93 -17.31 15.98
N VAL A 128 8.04 -16.02 16.37
CA VAL A 128 7.98 -14.92 15.43
C VAL A 128 9.29 -14.91 14.64
N ARG A 129 9.20 -15.32 13.37
CA ARG A 129 10.35 -15.47 12.47
C ARG A 129 10.38 -14.38 11.40
N ALA A 130 9.28 -13.66 11.21
CA ALA A 130 9.24 -12.51 10.31
C ALA A 130 8.29 -11.43 10.83
N VAL A 131 8.53 -10.22 10.34
CA VAL A 131 7.61 -9.06 10.44
C VAL A 131 7.32 -8.57 9.05
N VAL A 132 6.05 -8.26 8.75
CA VAL A 132 5.69 -7.50 7.56
C VAL A 132 5.43 -6.05 7.97
N ALA A 133 6.34 -5.17 7.60
CA ALA A 133 6.25 -3.73 7.82
C ALA A 133 5.39 -3.11 6.71
N VAL A 134 4.14 -2.78 7.01
CA VAL A 134 3.21 -2.22 6.02
C VAL A 134 3.38 -0.71 5.92
N HIS A 135 3.65 -0.22 4.73
CA HIS A 135 3.79 1.20 4.41
C HIS A 135 2.43 1.80 4.04
N LEU A 136 1.56 1.88 5.04
CA LEU A 136 0.14 2.18 4.82
C LEU A 136 -0.06 3.63 4.36
N TYR A 137 -0.99 3.83 3.45
CA TYR A 137 -1.42 5.11 2.85
C TYR A 137 -0.34 5.87 2.08
N GLY A 138 0.90 5.37 2.04
CA GLY A 138 1.98 5.98 1.25
C GLY A 138 3.13 6.57 2.07
N GLN A 139 3.25 6.25 3.36
CA GLN A 139 4.43 6.52 4.17
C GLN A 139 5.03 5.21 4.72
N MET A 140 6.32 5.23 5.00
CA MET A 140 7.05 4.03 5.42
C MET A 140 6.94 3.80 6.92
N ALA A 141 6.67 2.56 7.32
CA ALA A 141 6.91 2.11 8.69
C ALA A 141 8.41 2.22 9.02
N ASP A 142 8.75 2.47 10.29
CA ASP A 142 10.13 2.58 10.71
C ASP A 142 10.80 1.19 10.79
N VAL A 143 11.32 0.74 9.63
CA VAL A 143 11.98 -0.57 9.50
C VAL A 143 13.21 -0.66 10.41
N ASP A 144 13.93 0.43 10.65
CA ASP A 144 15.08 0.44 11.55
C ASP A 144 14.64 0.22 13.01
N ALA A 145 13.55 0.87 13.44
CA ALA A 145 12.99 0.66 14.77
C ALA A 145 12.44 -0.77 14.94
N ILE A 146 11.76 -1.30 13.91
CA ILE A 146 11.32 -2.70 13.89
C ILE A 146 12.54 -3.63 14.02
N ARG A 147 13.58 -3.42 13.24
CA ARG A 147 14.81 -4.21 13.26
C ARG A 147 15.49 -4.16 14.63
N ALA A 148 15.54 -2.99 15.28
CA ALA A 148 16.07 -2.83 16.63
C ALA A 148 15.27 -3.63 17.68
N VAL A 149 13.98 -3.87 17.46
CA VAL A 149 13.13 -4.67 18.34
C VAL A 149 13.34 -6.17 18.14
N VAL A 150 13.38 -6.62 16.87
CA VAL A 150 13.36 -8.06 16.55
C VAL A 150 14.76 -8.68 16.43
N GLY A 151 15.79 -7.87 16.19
CA GLY A 151 17.18 -8.33 15.97
C GLY A 151 17.40 -8.95 14.59
N GLU A 152 18.62 -9.40 14.32
CA GLU A 152 19.07 -9.90 13.00
C GLU A 152 18.50 -11.28 12.63
N GLY A 153 18.00 -12.04 13.60
CA GLY A 153 17.47 -13.40 13.38
C GLY A 153 16.04 -13.46 12.84
N VAL A 154 15.36 -12.32 12.73
CA VAL A 154 13.97 -12.21 12.25
C VAL A 154 13.95 -11.48 10.91
N VAL A 155 13.29 -12.09 9.92
CA VAL A 155 13.13 -11.51 8.57
C VAL A 155 12.20 -10.30 8.62
N VAL A 156 12.56 -9.20 7.96
CA VAL A 156 11.67 -8.04 7.80
C VAL A 156 11.31 -7.90 6.32
N ILE A 157 10.04 -8.09 6.02
CA ILE A 157 9.47 -7.87 4.69
C ILE A 157 8.74 -6.53 4.70
N GLU A 158 8.96 -5.69 3.69
CA GLU A 158 8.15 -4.49 3.48
C GLU A 158 6.91 -4.87 2.66
N ASP A 159 5.72 -4.48 3.13
CA ASP A 159 4.54 -4.39 2.28
C ASP A 159 4.51 -2.98 1.68
N ALA A 160 5.07 -2.84 0.48
CA ALA A 160 5.21 -1.59 -0.25
C ALA A 160 4.05 -1.33 -1.22
N ALA A 161 2.92 -2.03 -1.06
CA ALA A 161 1.78 -1.96 -1.99
C ALA A 161 1.16 -0.57 -2.11
N GLN A 162 1.42 0.34 -1.17
CA GLN A 162 0.86 1.70 -1.16
C GLN A 162 1.93 2.81 -1.15
N SER A 163 3.20 2.49 -1.35
CA SER A 163 4.30 3.41 -1.06
C SER A 163 5.33 3.54 -2.17
N GLN A 164 4.94 3.28 -3.43
CA GLN A 164 5.86 3.40 -4.57
C GLN A 164 6.46 4.81 -4.65
N GLY A 165 7.77 4.92 -4.40
CA GLY A 165 8.51 6.17 -4.40
C GLY A 165 8.59 6.90 -3.05
N ALA A 166 7.90 6.44 -1.99
CA ALA A 166 8.06 6.95 -0.64
C ALA A 166 9.51 6.79 -0.16
N ARG A 167 9.93 7.66 0.76
CA ARG A 167 11.28 7.60 1.34
C ARG A 167 11.21 7.74 2.86
N GLN A 168 12.13 7.07 3.52
CA GLN A 168 12.43 7.30 4.94
C GLN A 168 13.95 7.39 5.12
N ARG A 169 14.41 8.46 5.76
CA ARG A 169 15.86 8.75 5.88
C ARG A 169 16.60 8.68 4.54
N GLY A 170 15.95 9.13 3.44
CA GLY A 170 16.49 9.12 2.08
C GLY A 170 16.46 7.77 1.36
N ARG A 171 16.15 6.66 2.04
CA ARG A 171 16.01 5.34 1.41
C ARG A 171 14.59 5.16 0.87
N ARG A 172 14.46 4.59 -0.33
CA ARG A 172 13.14 4.35 -0.94
C ARG A 172 12.45 3.13 -0.32
N SER A 173 11.14 3.20 -0.29
CA SER A 173 10.28 2.06 0.01
C SER A 173 10.60 0.87 -0.89
N GLY A 174 10.68 -0.30 -0.28
CA GLY A 174 11.07 -1.54 -0.97
C GLY A 174 12.57 -1.83 -0.98
N SER A 175 13.40 -1.00 -0.30
CA SER A 175 14.86 -1.15 -0.27
C SER A 175 15.46 -1.32 1.13
N VAL A 176 14.64 -1.40 2.18
CA VAL A 176 15.14 -1.32 3.56
C VAL A 176 15.06 -2.67 4.29
N GLY A 177 14.03 -3.46 4.01
CA GLY A 177 13.86 -4.81 4.53
C GLY A 177 14.74 -5.85 3.84
N ASP A 178 14.61 -7.11 4.23
CA ASP A 178 15.28 -8.24 3.55
C ASP A 178 14.71 -8.47 2.14
N ALA A 179 13.41 -8.19 1.98
CA ALA A 179 12.72 -8.08 0.70
C ALA A 179 11.46 -7.22 0.88
N ALA A 180 10.84 -6.85 -0.23
CA ALA A 180 9.55 -6.18 -0.23
C ALA A 180 8.62 -6.76 -1.28
N GLY A 181 7.32 -6.80 -0.97
CA GLY A 181 6.26 -7.04 -1.94
C GLY A 181 5.57 -5.73 -2.30
N THR A 182 5.40 -5.46 -3.59
CA THR A 182 4.64 -4.31 -4.05
C THR A 182 3.50 -4.71 -4.97
N SER A 183 2.45 -3.89 -5.02
CA SER A 183 1.29 -4.05 -5.89
C SER A 183 1.29 -2.96 -6.94
N PHE A 184 0.99 -3.33 -8.17
CA PHE A 184 0.75 -2.41 -9.27
C PHE A 184 -0.72 -2.46 -9.73
N TYR A 185 -1.65 -2.82 -8.82
CA TYR A 185 -3.09 -2.68 -9.09
C TYR A 185 -3.39 -1.28 -9.67
N PRO A 186 -4.31 -1.12 -10.62
CA PRO A 186 -4.49 0.13 -11.37
C PRO A 186 -4.60 1.40 -10.54
N GLY A 187 -5.20 1.31 -9.34
CA GLY A 187 -5.36 2.44 -8.42
C GLY A 187 -4.11 2.82 -7.63
N LYS A 188 -3.00 2.08 -7.73
CA LYS A 188 -1.74 2.38 -7.02
C LYS A 188 -1.03 3.58 -7.64
N ASN A 189 -0.12 4.21 -6.88
CA ASN A 189 0.65 5.36 -7.38
C ASN A 189 1.39 5.04 -8.67
N LEU A 190 1.94 3.82 -8.77
CA LEU A 190 2.37 3.19 -10.00
C LEU A 190 1.41 2.03 -10.30
N GLY A 191 0.43 2.24 -11.16
CA GLY A 191 -0.61 1.26 -11.49
C GLY A 191 -0.52 0.76 -12.93
N ALA A 192 -0.60 -0.56 -13.11
CA ALA A 192 -0.76 -1.22 -14.41
C ALA A 192 -2.16 -1.00 -15.00
N TYR A 193 -2.48 -1.64 -16.13
CA TYR A 193 -3.84 -1.69 -16.71
C TYR A 193 -4.54 -3.01 -16.41
N GLY A 194 -4.14 -3.65 -15.33
CA GLY A 194 -4.66 -4.90 -14.79
C GLY A 194 -3.91 -5.24 -13.51
N ASP A 195 -3.96 -6.49 -13.09
CA ASP A 195 -3.17 -6.95 -11.95
C ASP A 195 -1.69 -7.05 -12.30
N ALA A 196 -0.84 -6.64 -11.37
CA ALA A 196 0.60 -6.77 -11.42
C ALA A 196 1.20 -6.55 -10.02
N GLY A 197 2.40 -7.06 -9.81
CA GLY A 197 3.18 -6.88 -8.60
C GLY A 197 4.65 -7.18 -8.84
N ALA A 198 5.47 -6.94 -7.83
CA ALA A 198 6.88 -7.32 -7.85
C ALA A 198 7.41 -7.57 -6.44
N VAL A 199 8.44 -8.40 -6.37
CA VAL A 199 9.31 -8.53 -5.20
C VAL A 199 10.60 -7.77 -5.47
N SER A 200 11.00 -6.90 -4.55
CA SER A 200 12.30 -6.22 -4.57
C SER A 200 13.19 -6.70 -3.42
N THR A 201 14.51 -6.83 -3.66
CA THR A 201 15.46 -7.30 -2.64
C THR A 201 16.91 -7.00 -3.04
N GLY A 202 17.81 -6.83 -2.06
CA GLY A 202 19.25 -6.82 -2.26
C GLY A 202 19.87 -8.25 -2.27
N SER A 203 19.08 -9.30 -2.03
CA SER A 203 19.56 -10.67 -1.92
C SER A 203 19.33 -11.47 -3.20
N ALA A 204 20.41 -11.81 -3.91
CA ALA A 204 20.34 -12.68 -5.09
C ALA A 204 19.65 -14.02 -4.76
N ARG A 205 19.92 -14.60 -3.59
CA ARG A 205 19.30 -15.85 -3.14
C ARG A 205 17.77 -15.75 -3.05
N ILE A 206 17.24 -14.63 -2.50
CA ILE A 206 15.81 -14.40 -2.43
C ILE A 206 15.24 -14.18 -3.83
N ALA A 207 15.89 -13.36 -4.65
CA ALA A 207 15.44 -13.07 -6.01
C ALA A 207 15.36 -14.35 -6.86
N ASP A 208 16.38 -15.20 -6.84
CA ASP A 208 16.41 -16.44 -7.60
C ASP A 208 15.32 -17.41 -7.15
N ARG A 209 15.09 -17.49 -5.84
CA ARG A 209 14.02 -18.32 -5.31
C ARG A 209 12.63 -17.79 -5.68
N VAL A 210 12.42 -16.46 -5.70
CA VAL A 210 11.16 -15.87 -6.21
C VAL A 210 10.97 -16.18 -7.69
N ARG A 211 12.05 -16.10 -8.52
CA ARG A 211 11.96 -16.47 -9.94
C ARG A 211 11.53 -17.92 -10.13
N ALA A 212 12.05 -18.84 -9.32
CA ALA A 212 11.62 -20.23 -9.34
C ALA A 212 10.16 -20.37 -8.88
N LEU A 213 9.81 -19.83 -7.71
CA LEU A 213 8.48 -19.94 -7.12
C LEU A 213 7.38 -19.39 -8.03
N ARG A 214 7.60 -18.21 -8.67
CA ARG A 214 6.61 -17.59 -9.57
C ARG A 214 6.31 -18.42 -10.81
N ASN A 215 7.18 -19.34 -11.15
CA ASN A 215 7.11 -20.18 -12.35
C ASN A 215 7.12 -21.67 -12.01
N HIS A 216 6.18 -22.08 -11.17
CA HIS A 216 5.93 -23.48 -10.77
C HIS A 216 7.10 -24.16 -10.04
N GLY A 217 7.97 -23.39 -9.37
CA GLY A 217 9.11 -23.92 -8.61
C GLY A 217 10.27 -24.39 -9.46
N GLY A 218 10.36 -23.93 -10.72
CA GLY A 218 11.40 -24.33 -11.68
C GLY A 218 12.17 -23.15 -12.28
N THR A 219 13.46 -23.34 -12.51
CA THR A 219 14.34 -22.40 -13.21
C THR A 219 14.68 -22.89 -14.61
N THR A 220 14.61 -24.19 -14.83
CA THR A 220 14.82 -24.86 -16.11
C THR A 220 13.51 -25.48 -16.58
N LYS A 221 13.29 -25.52 -17.90
CA LYS A 221 12.05 -26.08 -18.49
C LYS A 221 11.88 -27.53 -18.04
N TYR A 222 10.71 -27.83 -17.43
CA TYR A 222 10.32 -29.14 -16.89
C TYR A 222 11.10 -29.64 -15.66
N GLU A 223 11.97 -28.83 -15.06
CA GLU A 223 12.63 -29.15 -13.81
C GLU A 223 12.02 -28.29 -12.67
N HIS A 224 11.24 -28.92 -11.80
CA HIS A 224 10.54 -28.26 -10.70
C HIS A 224 11.16 -28.74 -9.37
N VAL A 225 11.97 -27.90 -8.72
CA VAL A 225 12.72 -28.25 -7.51
C VAL A 225 11.97 -28.03 -6.21
N GLU A 226 10.91 -27.24 -6.26
CA GLU A 226 9.99 -27.00 -5.15
C GLU A 226 8.57 -26.72 -5.66
N ILE A 227 7.59 -26.76 -4.76
CA ILE A 227 6.21 -26.40 -5.13
C ILE A 227 6.13 -24.89 -5.28
N GLY A 228 5.91 -24.43 -6.50
CA GLY A 228 5.72 -23.03 -6.84
C GLY A 228 4.27 -22.69 -7.11
N THR A 229 4.08 -21.58 -7.82
CA THR A 229 2.77 -21.12 -8.30
C THR A 229 2.91 -20.53 -9.71
N ASN A 230 1.79 -20.26 -10.35
CA ASN A 230 1.75 -19.44 -11.57
C ASN A 230 1.48 -17.97 -11.16
N SER A 231 2.54 -17.18 -10.98
CA SER A 231 2.44 -15.76 -10.65
C SER A 231 3.52 -14.98 -11.39
N ARG A 232 3.18 -14.50 -12.58
CA ARG A 232 4.12 -13.82 -13.49
C ARG A 232 3.59 -12.45 -13.85
N LEU A 233 4.50 -11.50 -14.08
CA LEU A 233 4.15 -10.21 -14.68
C LEU A 233 3.95 -10.40 -16.18
N ASP A 234 2.80 -9.94 -16.70
CA ASP A 234 2.52 -9.94 -18.12
C ASP A 234 3.32 -8.84 -18.83
N SER A 235 3.81 -9.11 -20.04
CA SER A 235 4.59 -8.14 -20.83
C SER A 235 3.81 -6.86 -21.13
N LEU A 236 2.49 -6.97 -21.38
CA LEU A 236 1.64 -5.79 -21.60
C LEU A 236 1.59 -4.89 -20.36
N GLN A 237 1.53 -5.47 -19.15
CA GLN A 237 1.55 -4.70 -17.91
C GLN A 237 2.94 -4.08 -17.67
N ALA A 238 4.02 -4.79 -18.00
CA ALA A 238 5.39 -4.27 -17.90
C ALA A 238 5.58 -3.03 -18.77
N VAL A 239 5.07 -3.03 -20.02
CA VAL A 239 5.07 -1.85 -20.92
C VAL A 239 4.40 -0.64 -20.24
N VAL A 240 3.21 -0.83 -19.68
CA VAL A 240 2.47 0.24 -18.99
C VAL A 240 3.26 0.77 -17.79
N LEU A 241 3.82 -0.13 -17.00
CA LEU A 241 4.57 0.22 -15.79
C LEU A 241 5.86 0.99 -16.13
N SER A 242 6.63 0.55 -17.13
CA SER A 242 7.83 1.26 -17.61
C SER A 242 7.48 2.66 -18.15
N ALA A 243 6.37 2.80 -18.88
CA ALA A 243 5.94 4.10 -19.37
C ALA A 243 5.59 5.06 -18.22
N LYS A 244 4.87 4.58 -17.20
CA LYS A 244 4.43 5.37 -16.04
C LYS A 244 5.55 5.65 -15.04
N LEU A 245 6.52 4.74 -14.88
CA LEU A 245 7.61 4.87 -13.92
C LEU A 245 8.41 6.17 -14.12
N ALA A 246 8.61 6.58 -15.36
CA ALA A 246 9.29 7.83 -15.71
C ALA A 246 8.60 9.09 -15.16
N HIS A 247 7.31 9.01 -14.83
CA HIS A 247 6.51 10.12 -14.32
C HIS A 247 6.23 10.03 -12.82
N LEU A 248 6.57 8.90 -12.16
CA LEU A 248 6.11 8.60 -10.80
C LEU A 248 6.54 9.65 -9.77
N ASP A 249 7.79 10.11 -9.80
CA ASP A 249 8.28 11.12 -8.85
C ASP A 249 7.53 12.46 -9.02
N ALA A 250 7.22 12.86 -10.26
CA ALA A 250 6.43 14.06 -10.54
C ALA A 250 4.98 13.93 -10.04
N TRP A 251 4.31 12.81 -10.31
CA TRP A 251 2.96 12.53 -9.82
C TRP A 251 2.89 12.43 -8.29
N ASN A 252 3.92 11.87 -7.65
CA ASN A 252 4.02 11.88 -6.19
C ASN A 252 4.22 13.30 -5.63
N ALA A 253 4.94 14.17 -6.35
CA ALA A 253 5.05 15.58 -5.98
C ALA A 253 3.71 16.33 -6.08
N GLU A 254 2.91 16.05 -7.12
CA GLU A 254 1.54 16.58 -7.23
C GLU A 254 0.66 16.11 -6.06
N ARG A 255 0.73 14.83 -5.68
CA ARG A 255 0.00 14.29 -4.52
C ARG A 255 0.42 14.99 -3.22
N ARG A 256 1.70 15.26 -3.01
CA ARG A 256 2.18 16.03 -1.85
C ARG A 256 1.59 17.44 -1.82
N ALA A 257 1.62 18.16 -2.93
CA ALA A 257 1.04 19.49 -3.01
C ALA A 257 -0.48 19.50 -2.71
N LEU A 258 -1.22 18.50 -3.22
CA LEU A 258 -2.64 18.32 -2.92
C LEU A 258 -2.88 18.01 -1.44
N ALA A 259 -2.06 17.15 -0.84
CA ALA A 259 -2.16 16.81 0.57
C ALA A 259 -1.87 18.00 1.48
N ASP A 260 -0.82 18.77 1.17
CA ASP A 260 -0.48 20.00 1.90
C ASP A 260 -1.63 21.01 1.85
N ARG A 261 -2.26 21.15 0.68
CA ARG A 261 -3.42 22.00 0.51
C ARG A 261 -4.62 21.52 1.33
N TYR A 262 -4.96 20.23 1.29
CA TYR A 262 -6.00 19.67 2.16
C TYR A 262 -5.72 19.93 3.63
N THR A 263 -4.49 19.67 4.08
CA THR A 263 -4.08 19.89 5.47
C THR A 263 -4.28 21.35 5.87
N THR A 264 -3.91 22.30 5.00
CA THR A 264 -4.11 23.74 5.22
C THR A 264 -5.59 24.11 5.32
N LEU A 265 -6.42 23.65 4.36
CA LEU A 265 -7.83 23.98 4.28
C LEU A 265 -8.66 23.34 5.41
N LEU A 266 -8.24 22.19 5.92
CA LEU A 266 -8.92 21.45 6.98
C LEU A 266 -8.34 21.75 8.37
N SER A 267 -7.27 22.56 8.45
CA SER A 267 -6.62 22.90 9.72
C SER A 267 -7.60 23.61 10.68
N GLY A 268 -7.68 23.09 11.89
CA GLY A 268 -8.55 23.64 12.93
C GLY A 268 -10.06 23.44 12.70
N LEU A 269 -10.46 22.65 11.68
CA LEU A 269 -11.87 22.32 11.49
C LEU A 269 -12.33 21.37 12.59
N PRO A 270 -13.27 21.79 13.47
CA PRO A 270 -13.80 20.93 14.51
C PRO A 270 -14.39 19.64 13.95
N GLY A 271 -14.09 18.50 14.58
CA GLY A 271 -14.59 17.19 14.14
C GLY A 271 -13.78 16.52 13.04
N VAL A 272 -12.72 17.14 12.54
CA VAL A 272 -11.81 16.55 11.56
C VAL A 272 -10.39 16.51 12.11
N VAL A 273 -9.79 15.33 12.10
CA VAL A 273 -8.35 15.15 12.37
C VAL A 273 -7.65 14.83 11.06
N THR A 274 -6.76 15.71 10.64
CA THR A 274 -5.97 15.53 9.42
C THR A 274 -4.82 14.52 9.66
N PRO A 275 -4.41 13.76 8.63
CA PRO A 275 -3.26 12.86 8.75
C PRO A 275 -1.95 13.64 8.93
N THR A 276 -1.00 13.01 9.61
CA THR A 276 0.36 13.53 9.80
C THR A 276 1.39 12.62 9.16
N THR A 277 2.51 13.20 8.75
CA THR A 277 3.65 12.43 8.24
C THR A 277 4.56 12.03 9.42
N ALA A 278 4.87 10.75 9.53
CA ALA A 278 5.80 10.23 10.53
C ALA A 278 7.22 10.81 10.33
N PRO A 279 8.01 10.92 11.40
CA PRO A 279 9.35 11.52 11.33
C PRO A 279 10.22 10.88 10.24
N HIS A 280 10.97 11.73 9.54
CA HIS A 280 11.91 11.33 8.48
C HIS A 280 11.27 10.69 7.23
N ASN A 281 9.93 10.70 7.12
CA ASN A 281 9.21 10.21 5.94
C ASN A 281 9.04 11.29 4.88
N GLU A 282 9.16 10.88 3.61
CA GLU A 282 8.64 11.57 2.44
C GLU A 282 7.41 10.80 1.95
N HIS A 283 6.23 11.28 2.36
CA HIS A 283 4.95 10.63 2.09
C HIS A 283 4.55 10.80 0.62
N VAL A 284 4.05 9.75 -0.02
CA VAL A 284 3.57 9.78 -1.43
C VAL A 284 2.05 9.84 -1.54
N TRP A 285 1.35 9.91 -0.42
CA TRP A 285 -0.09 10.14 -0.33
C TRP A 285 -0.90 9.27 -1.30
N HIS A 286 -0.71 7.96 -1.19
CA HIS A 286 -1.57 7.01 -1.88
C HIS A 286 -3.04 7.23 -1.49
N GLN A 287 -3.27 7.50 -0.21
CA GLN A 287 -4.54 7.92 0.35
C GLN A 287 -4.35 9.16 1.23
N TYR A 288 -5.29 10.10 1.19
CA TYR A 288 -5.40 11.17 2.17
C TYR A 288 -6.54 10.83 3.13
N VAL A 289 -6.20 10.33 4.31
CA VAL A 289 -7.14 9.72 5.25
C VAL A 289 -7.33 10.64 6.45
N VAL A 290 -8.51 11.25 6.56
CA VAL A 290 -8.93 12.02 7.74
C VAL A 290 -9.65 11.11 8.74
N ARG A 291 -9.69 11.50 10.01
CA ARG A 291 -10.57 10.90 11.01
C ARG A 291 -11.70 11.87 11.31
N VAL A 292 -12.93 11.38 11.25
CA VAL A 292 -14.14 12.15 11.56
C VAL A 292 -15.03 11.38 12.53
N ALA A 293 -15.75 12.09 13.38
CA ALA A 293 -16.82 11.49 14.14
C ALA A 293 -18.00 11.18 13.21
N ASP A 294 -18.82 10.18 13.58
CA ASP A 294 -19.99 9.74 12.78
C ASP A 294 -19.64 9.53 11.28
N ARG A 295 -18.52 8.83 11.06
CA ARG A 295 -17.89 8.61 9.74
C ARG A 295 -18.88 8.11 8.69
N ASP A 296 -19.77 7.18 9.04
CA ASP A 296 -20.67 6.56 8.07
C ASP A 296 -21.69 7.55 7.53
N ARG A 297 -22.20 8.47 8.40
CA ARG A 297 -23.08 9.55 7.98
C ARG A 297 -22.33 10.58 7.12
N VAL A 298 -21.15 11.03 7.56
CA VAL A 298 -20.32 11.97 6.79
C VAL A 298 -19.97 11.38 5.43
N HIS A 299 -19.61 10.09 5.36
CA HIS A 299 -19.35 9.40 4.09
C HIS A 299 -20.59 9.41 3.17
N ALA A 300 -21.79 9.08 3.70
CA ALA A 300 -23.02 9.08 2.93
C ALA A 300 -23.38 10.49 2.39
N GLU A 301 -23.15 11.55 3.17
CA GLU A 301 -23.38 12.93 2.75
C GLU A 301 -22.40 13.37 1.65
N LEU A 302 -21.11 13.00 1.74
CA LEU A 302 -20.14 13.26 0.70
C LEU A 302 -20.53 12.56 -0.61
N VAL A 303 -20.92 11.29 -0.54
CA VAL A 303 -21.39 10.54 -1.72
C VAL A 303 -22.64 11.19 -2.33
N ALA A 304 -23.58 11.65 -1.51
CA ALA A 304 -24.76 12.38 -1.97
C ALA A 304 -24.41 13.73 -2.64
N ALA A 305 -23.33 14.38 -2.19
CA ALA A 305 -22.79 15.59 -2.81
C ALA A 305 -21.95 15.31 -4.08
N GLY A 306 -21.85 14.07 -4.54
CA GLY A 306 -21.07 13.69 -5.72
C GLY A 306 -19.58 13.51 -5.48
N ILE A 307 -19.15 13.41 -4.21
CA ILE A 307 -17.75 13.19 -3.85
C ILE A 307 -17.50 11.70 -3.67
N GLY A 308 -16.55 11.16 -4.43
CA GLY A 308 -16.09 9.78 -4.32
C GLY A 308 -15.20 9.58 -3.08
N ALA A 309 -15.80 9.52 -1.90
CA ALA A 309 -15.08 9.21 -0.66
C ALA A 309 -14.97 7.68 -0.45
N GLY A 310 -13.95 7.24 0.31
CA GLY A 310 -13.73 5.82 0.60
C GLY A 310 -13.40 5.56 2.07
N ILE A 311 -13.42 4.28 2.47
CA ILE A 311 -13.07 3.84 3.83
C ILE A 311 -11.98 2.78 3.75
N HIS A 312 -10.77 3.09 4.23
CA HIS A 312 -9.61 2.21 4.19
C HIS A 312 -8.97 2.08 5.59
N TYR A 313 -9.34 1.07 6.43
CA TYR A 313 -10.34 0.02 6.15
C TYR A 313 -11.40 0.04 7.25
N PRO A 314 -12.65 -0.42 6.97
CA PRO A 314 -13.76 -0.32 7.93
C PRO A 314 -13.60 -1.24 9.13
N LEU A 315 -12.81 -2.31 9.01
CA LEU A 315 -12.56 -3.28 10.08
C LEU A 315 -11.06 -3.64 10.10
N PRO A 316 -10.43 -3.71 11.28
CA PRO A 316 -9.11 -4.30 11.41
C PRO A 316 -9.15 -5.81 11.18
N VAL A 317 -8.00 -6.41 10.85
CA VAL A 317 -7.91 -7.81 10.39
C VAL A 317 -8.61 -8.81 11.32
N HIS A 318 -8.45 -8.70 12.66
CA HIS A 318 -9.06 -9.62 13.62
C HIS A 318 -10.59 -9.49 13.74
N ARG A 319 -11.18 -8.49 13.11
CA ARG A 319 -12.64 -8.29 13.05
C ARG A 319 -13.24 -8.75 11.71
N LEU A 320 -12.40 -9.17 10.78
CA LEU A 320 -12.84 -9.77 9.53
C LEU A 320 -13.29 -11.22 9.80
N PRO A 321 -14.45 -11.67 9.28
CA PRO A 321 -14.93 -13.06 9.50
C PRO A 321 -13.90 -14.13 9.13
N ALA A 322 -13.07 -13.89 8.12
CA ALA A 322 -12.03 -14.84 7.70
C ALA A 322 -10.86 -14.96 8.70
N PHE A 323 -10.72 -14.00 9.62
CA PHE A 323 -9.60 -13.88 10.56
C PHE A 323 -10.04 -13.68 12.01
N ASP A 324 -11.34 -13.86 12.34
CA ASP A 324 -11.90 -13.69 13.69
C ASP A 324 -11.27 -14.65 14.73
N TYR A 325 -10.76 -15.79 14.23
CA TYR A 325 -10.03 -16.76 15.08
C TYR A 325 -8.73 -16.21 15.70
N LEU A 326 -8.19 -15.10 15.16
CA LEU A 326 -6.99 -14.47 15.72
C LEU A 326 -7.28 -13.78 17.05
N GLY A 327 -8.51 -13.28 17.27
CA GLY A 327 -8.92 -12.62 18.50
C GLY A 327 -8.03 -11.43 18.89
N GLY A 328 -8.04 -11.10 20.17
CA GLY A 328 -7.20 -10.04 20.73
C GLY A 328 -7.87 -8.66 20.75
N SER A 329 -7.13 -7.67 21.27
CA SER A 329 -7.53 -6.26 21.31
C SER A 329 -6.39 -5.40 20.77
N PHE A 330 -6.74 -4.48 19.90
CA PHE A 330 -5.85 -3.53 19.22
C PHE A 330 -6.51 -2.15 19.26
N PRO A 331 -6.43 -1.47 20.40
CA PRO A 331 -7.27 -0.30 20.68
C PRO A 331 -7.17 0.81 19.65
N ARG A 332 -5.95 1.11 19.14
CA ARG A 332 -5.77 2.14 18.11
C ARG A 332 -6.36 1.70 16.77
N ALA A 333 -6.04 0.50 16.28
CA ALA A 333 -6.60 -0.02 15.04
C ALA A 333 -8.13 -0.08 15.09
N GLU A 334 -8.71 -0.50 16.22
CA GLU A 334 -10.14 -0.55 16.46
C GLU A 334 -10.77 0.85 16.49
N SER A 335 -10.21 1.78 17.29
CA SER A 335 -10.69 3.17 17.38
C SER A 335 -10.62 3.88 16.03
N PHE A 336 -9.52 3.74 15.29
CA PHE A 336 -9.34 4.39 14.00
C PHE A 336 -10.31 3.85 12.96
N SER A 337 -10.53 2.54 12.88
CA SER A 337 -11.39 1.93 11.86
C SER A 337 -12.82 2.49 11.83
N HIS A 338 -13.32 2.98 12.94
CA HIS A 338 -14.63 3.63 13.04
C HIS A 338 -14.67 5.08 12.55
N ARG A 339 -13.50 5.70 12.33
CA ARG A 339 -13.38 7.15 12.04
C ARG A 339 -12.70 7.47 10.71
N LEU A 340 -12.01 6.49 10.09
CA LEU A 340 -11.24 6.70 8.85
C LEU A 340 -12.15 7.05 7.68
N LEU A 341 -11.78 8.12 6.96
CA LEU A 341 -12.44 8.57 5.74
C LEU A 341 -11.39 9.07 4.76
N SER A 342 -11.31 8.43 3.60
CA SER A 342 -10.36 8.81 2.54
C SER A 342 -11.00 9.81 1.60
N LEU A 343 -10.32 10.93 1.38
CA LEU A 343 -10.72 11.96 0.42
C LEU A 343 -10.06 11.74 -0.94
N PRO A 344 -10.68 12.20 -2.04
CA PRO A 344 -10.10 12.11 -3.37
C PRO A 344 -8.70 12.73 -3.42
N ILE A 345 -7.71 11.95 -3.89
CA ILE A 345 -6.36 12.44 -4.13
C ILE A 345 -5.72 11.67 -5.29
N TYR A 346 -5.39 12.37 -6.37
CA TYR A 346 -4.77 11.79 -7.57
C TYR A 346 -4.09 12.89 -8.40
N PRO A 347 -3.05 12.57 -9.18
CA PRO A 347 -2.43 13.52 -10.09
C PRO A 347 -3.46 14.13 -11.06
N GLY A 348 -3.43 15.45 -11.22
CA GLY A 348 -4.38 16.18 -12.05
C GLY A 348 -5.71 16.53 -11.36
N LEU A 349 -5.89 16.27 -10.06
CA LEU A 349 -7.05 16.78 -9.32
C LEU A 349 -7.02 18.31 -9.32
N ALA A 350 -8.02 18.92 -9.96
CA ALA A 350 -8.10 20.37 -10.10
C ALA A 350 -8.37 21.06 -8.74
N THR A 351 -7.82 22.25 -8.56
CA THR A 351 -7.92 23.03 -7.31
C THR A 351 -9.39 23.29 -6.92
N ASP A 352 -10.23 23.65 -7.88
CA ASP A 352 -11.66 23.90 -7.66
C ASP A 352 -12.46 22.62 -7.34
N ALA A 353 -11.99 21.44 -7.83
CA ALA A 353 -12.54 20.15 -7.41
C ALA A 353 -12.17 19.84 -5.96
N GLN A 354 -10.93 20.16 -5.56
CA GLN A 354 -10.47 20.02 -4.19
C GLN A 354 -11.23 20.96 -3.23
N ASP A 355 -11.51 22.21 -3.66
CA ASP A 355 -12.37 23.14 -2.89
C ASP A 355 -13.75 22.57 -2.66
N HIS A 356 -14.38 22.02 -3.71
CA HIS A 356 -15.68 21.38 -3.58
C HIS A 356 -15.69 20.19 -2.61
N VAL A 357 -14.62 19.38 -2.60
CA VAL A 357 -14.46 18.29 -1.59
C VAL A 357 -14.43 18.84 -0.17
N VAL A 358 -13.66 19.92 0.05
CA VAL A 358 -13.54 20.57 1.37
C VAL A 358 -14.86 21.18 1.81
N GLU A 359 -15.53 21.92 0.94
CA GLU A 359 -16.84 22.54 1.22
C GLU A 359 -17.89 21.47 1.60
N ALA A 360 -17.93 20.37 0.85
CA ALA A 360 -18.84 19.26 1.14
C ALA A 360 -18.52 18.60 2.48
N LEU A 361 -17.22 18.39 2.80
CA LEU A 361 -16.80 17.82 4.09
C LEU A 361 -17.16 18.76 5.25
N VAL A 362 -16.90 20.07 5.12
CA VAL A 362 -17.27 21.08 6.13
C VAL A 362 -18.78 21.07 6.39
N ALA A 363 -19.59 21.04 5.35
CA ALA A 363 -21.05 20.98 5.47
C ALA A 363 -21.51 19.71 6.17
N ALA A 364 -20.95 18.55 5.79
CA ALA A 364 -21.29 17.25 6.36
C ALA A 364 -20.91 17.16 7.86
N VAL A 365 -19.76 17.66 8.25
CA VAL A 365 -19.31 17.64 9.65
C VAL A 365 -20.11 18.63 10.50
N SER A 366 -20.40 19.86 9.98
CA SER A 366 -21.17 20.87 10.70
C SER A 366 -22.63 20.44 10.96
N ALA A 367 -23.27 19.73 10.02
CA ALA A 367 -24.61 19.20 10.17
C ALA A 367 -24.73 18.15 11.30
N ALA A 368 -23.61 17.61 11.78
CA ALA A 368 -23.53 16.65 12.86
C ALA A 368 -23.84 17.26 14.26
N GLY A 369 -23.92 18.57 14.39
CA GLY A 369 -24.11 19.22 15.68
C GLY A 369 -23.01 18.96 16.69
N LEU A 370 -21.78 18.64 16.21
CA LEU A 370 -20.63 18.35 17.04
C LEU A 370 -20.07 19.68 17.61
N ALA A 371 -20.70 20.16 18.68
CA ALA A 371 -20.03 21.07 19.60
C ALA A 371 -18.91 20.27 20.31
N ASP A 372 -17.67 20.70 20.11
CA ASP A 372 -16.45 20.22 20.75
C ASP A 372 -16.10 18.72 20.59
N PRO A 373 -15.52 18.36 19.45
CA PRO A 373 -15.03 16.99 19.21
C PRO A 373 -13.64 16.71 19.80
N VAL A 374 -12.93 17.73 20.30
CA VAL A 374 -11.59 17.55 20.88
C VAL A 374 -11.68 16.69 22.16
N GLU A 375 -12.73 16.86 22.99
CA GLU A 375 -12.93 15.99 24.16
C GLU A 375 -13.38 14.58 23.79
N ALA A 376 -14.21 14.40 22.76
CA ALA A 376 -14.64 13.08 22.29
C ALA A 376 -13.52 12.29 21.60
N LEU A 377 -12.51 12.98 21.04
CA LEU A 377 -11.35 12.36 20.40
C LEU A 377 -10.22 12.06 21.41
N ALA A 378 -10.05 12.88 22.46
CA ALA A 378 -9.04 12.70 23.50
C ALA A 378 -9.41 11.61 24.54
N GLY A 379 -10.68 11.40 24.81
CA GLY A 379 -11.15 10.44 25.82
C GLY A 379 -11.15 8.97 25.37
N ALA A 380 -10.85 8.69 24.09
CA ALA A 380 -10.78 7.33 23.55
C ALA A 380 -9.36 6.86 23.26
N ASP A 381 -8.36 7.74 23.41
CA ASP A 381 -6.93 7.45 23.22
C ASP A 381 -6.20 7.27 24.58
N SER A 382 -6.91 7.26 25.72
CA SER A 382 -6.37 7.03 27.08
C SER A 382 -6.52 5.57 27.55
#